data_d1e81aca53c83af93f06b803b0858672
#
_entry.id   d1e81aca53c83af93f06b803b0858672
#
_cell.length_a   1.000
_cell.length_b   1.000
_cell.length_c   1.000
_cell.angle_alpha   90.00
_cell.angle_beta   90.00
_cell.angle_gamma   90.00
#
_symmetry.space_group_name_H-M   'P 1'
#
loop_
_entity.id
_entity.type
_entity.pdbx_description
1 polymer ?
#
loop_
_entity_poly.entity_id
_entity_poly.type
_entity_poly.pdbx_seq_one_letter_code
_entity_poly.pdbx_strand_id
1 'polypeptide(L)' 'MNKYEIIMYWSDEDRAYIAEVPELPGCMADGQTYQEALTNVETIINEWIETAKEEGREIPKPKGRLEFA' A
#
# COMPACT_ATOMS: atom_id res chain seq x y z
N MET A 1 -6.50 6.89 10.16
CA MET A 1 -5.31 6.03 10.07
C MET A 1 -5.69 4.72 9.44
N ASN A 2 -4.96 4.31 8.42
CA ASN A 2 -5.27 3.04 7.79
C ASN A 2 -4.60 1.89 8.56
N LYS A 3 -5.22 0.72 8.50
CA LYS A 3 -4.75 -0.45 9.23
C LYS A 3 -4.29 -1.57 8.30
N TYR A 4 -4.12 -1.25 7.02
CA TYR A 4 -3.62 -2.24 6.06
C TYR A 4 -2.16 -2.52 6.32
N GLU A 5 -1.76 -3.74 6.03
CA GLU A 5 -0.38 -4.11 6.14
C GLU A 5 0.43 -3.47 5.02
N ILE A 6 1.60 -2.95 5.35
CA ILE A 6 2.49 -2.32 4.37
C ILE A 6 3.80 -3.07 4.44
N ILE A 7 4.25 -3.58 3.30
CA ILE A 7 5.53 -4.27 3.19
C ILE A 7 6.50 -3.35 2.48
N MET A 8 7.64 -3.11 3.12
CA MET A 8 8.66 -2.23 2.55
C MET A 8 9.95 -2.97 2.27
N TYR A 9 10.58 -2.63 1.15
CA TYR A 9 11.86 -3.22 0.81
C TYR A 9 12.63 -2.31 -0.14
N TRP A 10 13.93 -2.52 -0.21
CA TRP A 10 14.77 -1.80 -1.16
C TRP A 10 14.76 -2.50 -2.50
N SER A 11 14.59 -1.73 -3.56
CA SER A 11 14.64 -2.25 -4.92
C SER A 11 15.91 -1.71 -5.61
N ASP A 12 16.84 -2.61 -5.89
CA ASP A 12 18.06 -2.23 -6.63
C ASP A 12 17.72 -1.77 -8.03
N GLU A 13 16.74 -2.44 -8.64
CA GLU A 13 16.34 -2.14 -10.00
C GLU A 13 15.79 -0.72 -10.11
N ASP A 14 14.96 -0.33 -9.16
CA ASP A 14 14.35 0.99 -9.15
C ASP A 14 15.16 2.03 -8.40
N ARG A 15 16.18 1.61 -7.68
CA ARG A 15 17.02 2.47 -6.85
C ARG A 15 16.16 3.26 -5.87
N ALA A 16 15.23 2.58 -5.24
CA ALA A 16 14.27 3.21 -4.34
C ALA A 16 13.72 2.19 -3.35
N TYR A 17 13.15 2.70 -2.26
CA TYR A 17 12.38 1.87 -1.36
C TYR A 17 10.98 1.71 -1.93
N ILE A 18 10.47 0.49 -1.88
CA ILE A 18 9.13 0.17 -2.36
C ILE A 18 8.24 -0.11 -1.16
N ALA A 19 7.01 0.38 -1.22
CA ALA A 19 5.99 0.07 -0.20
C ALA A 19 4.82 -0.57 -0.93
N GLU A 20 4.43 -1.76 -0.50
CA GLU A 20 3.33 -2.49 -1.11
C GLU A 20 2.26 -2.79 -0.08
N VAL A 21 1.00 -2.75 -0.51
CA VAL A 21 -0.13 -3.10 0.33
C VAL A 21 -0.75 -4.38 -0.24
N PRO A 22 -0.40 -5.55 0.31
CA PRO A 22 -0.83 -6.81 -0.30
C PRO A 22 -2.35 -6.99 -0.34
N GLU A 23 -3.06 -6.38 0.58
CA GLU A 23 -4.52 -6.53 0.64
C GLU A 23 -5.26 -5.68 -0.38
N LEU A 24 -4.59 -4.70 -0.97
CA LEU A 24 -5.18 -3.82 -1.99
C LEU A 24 -4.44 -4.03 -3.30
N PRO A 25 -5.01 -4.81 -4.23
CA PRO A 25 -4.29 -5.15 -5.47
C PRO A 25 -3.82 -3.91 -6.23
N GLY A 26 -2.54 -3.91 -6.59
CA GLY A 26 -1.94 -2.81 -7.34
C GLY A 26 -1.59 -1.59 -6.51
N CYS A 27 -1.84 -1.63 -5.20
CA CYS A 27 -1.55 -0.48 -4.34
C CYS A 27 -0.11 -0.53 -3.88
N MET A 28 0.72 0.34 -4.47
CA MET A 28 2.14 0.41 -4.12
C MET A 28 2.68 1.79 -4.44
N ALA A 29 3.80 2.13 -3.83
CA ALA A 29 4.46 3.40 -4.05
C ALA A 29 5.95 3.23 -3.79
N ASP A 30 6.72 4.26 -4.10
CA ASP A 30 8.16 4.23 -3.88
C ASP A 30 8.60 5.55 -3.26
N GLY A 31 9.85 5.57 -2.80
CA GLY A 31 10.45 6.75 -2.23
C GLY A 31 11.94 6.56 -2.03
N GLN A 32 12.64 7.65 -1.83
CA GLN A 32 14.09 7.62 -1.63
C GLN A 32 14.47 7.26 -0.20
N THR A 33 13.52 7.32 0.72
CA THR A 33 13.70 6.90 2.10
C THR A 33 12.49 6.08 2.50
N TYR A 34 12.61 5.34 3.60
CA TYR A 34 11.47 4.60 4.16
C TYR A 34 10.30 5.55 4.43
N GLN A 35 10.60 6.70 5.04
CA GLN A 35 9.54 7.64 5.38
C GLN A 35 8.82 8.16 4.15
N GLU A 36 9.58 8.46 3.09
CA GLU A 36 8.99 8.96 1.86
C GLU A 36 8.10 7.90 1.22
N ALA A 37 8.59 6.65 1.16
CA ALA A 37 7.79 5.56 0.59
C ALA A 37 6.51 5.35 1.40
N LEU A 38 6.60 5.43 2.73
CA LEU A 38 5.44 5.28 3.60
C LEU A 38 4.42 6.39 3.34
N THR A 39 4.88 7.64 3.32
CA THR A 39 3.99 8.77 3.07
C THR A 39 3.30 8.63 1.71
N ASN A 40 4.07 8.23 0.71
CA ASN A 40 3.54 8.09 -0.64
C ASN A 40 2.51 6.95 -0.72
N VAL A 41 2.77 5.81 -0.08
CA VAL A 41 1.83 4.70 -0.16
C VAL A 41 0.55 4.99 0.61
N GLU A 42 0.64 5.78 1.68
CA GLU A 42 -0.58 6.19 2.40
C GLU A 42 -1.50 7.01 1.51
N THR A 43 -0.93 7.88 0.69
CA THR A 43 -1.69 8.64 -0.28
C THR A 43 -2.34 7.70 -1.31
N ILE A 44 -1.58 6.72 -1.80
CA ILE A 44 -2.10 5.77 -2.78
C ILE A 44 -3.22 4.92 -2.18
N ILE A 45 -3.09 4.53 -0.91
CA ILE A 45 -4.16 3.79 -0.23
C ILE A 45 -5.45 4.59 -0.23
N ASN A 46 -5.36 5.88 0.12
CA ASN A 46 -6.55 6.73 0.15
C ASN A 46 -7.18 6.86 -1.22
N GLU A 47 -6.36 7.04 -2.26
CA GLU A 47 -6.85 7.12 -3.63
C GLU A 47 -7.49 5.82 -4.08
N TRP A 48 -6.88 4.70 -3.70
CA TRP A 48 -7.40 3.38 -4.05
C TRP A 48 -8.81 3.18 -3.46
N ILE A 49 -8.95 3.57 -2.19
CA ILE A 49 -10.23 3.42 -1.50
C ILE A 49 -11.29 4.35 -2.12
N GLU A 50 -10.91 5.58 -2.42
CA GLU A 50 -11.85 6.53 -3.05
C GLU A 50 -12.30 6.02 -4.40
N THR A 51 -11.38 5.52 -5.21
CA THR A 51 -11.70 4.98 -6.53
C THR A 51 -12.62 3.77 -6.39
N ALA A 52 -12.34 2.89 -5.44
CA ALA A 52 -13.18 1.71 -5.23
C ALA A 52 -14.61 2.10 -4.84
N LYS A 53 -14.74 3.12 -3.99
CA LYS A 53 -16.06 3.62 -3.61
C LYS A 53 -16.82 4.16 -4.81
N GLU A 54 -16.13 4.95 -5.63
CA GLU A 54 -16.77 5.54 -6.82
C GLU A 54 -17.22 4.48 -7.82
N GLU A 55 -16.45 3.41 -7.92
CA GLU A 55 -16.77 2.33 -8.85
C GLU A 55 -17.70 1.28 -8.25
N GLY A 56 -18.06 1.44 -7.00
CA GLY A 56 -18.92 0.47 -6.33
C GLY A 56 -18.24 -0.87 -6.07
N ARG A 57 -16.90 -0.88 -6.04
CA ARG A 57 -16.16 -2.11 -5.77
C ARG A 57 -16.07 -2.36 -4.28
N GLU A 58 -15.94 -3.62 -3.93
CA GLU A 58 -15.74 -4.00 -2.55
C GLU A 58 -14.36 -3.58 -2.08
N ILE A 59 -14.30 -3.04 -0.87
CA ILE A 59 -13.04 -2.62 -0.27
C ILE A 59 -12.64 -3.67 0.76
N PRO A 60 -11.50 -4.35 0.57
CA PRO A 60 -11.06 -5.36 1.53
C PRO A 60 -10.83 -4.76 2.91
N LYS A 61 -11.23 -5.48 3.93
CA LYS A 61 -10.99 -5.04 5.30
C LYS A 61 -9.55 -5.31 5.69
N PRO A 62 -8.93 -4.37 6.42
CA PRO A 62 -7.56 -4.61 6.90
C PRO A 62 -7.53 -5.79 7.85
N LYS A 63 -6.59 -6.70 7.62
CA LYS A 63 -6.42 -7.85 8.50
C LYS A 63 -5.35 -7.61 9.55
N GLY A 64 -4.60 -6.53 9.40
CA GLY A 64 -3.55 -6.14 10.32
C GLY A 64 -2.28 -6.90 10.07
N ARG A 65 -2.35 -8.21 10.12
CA ARG A 65 -1.19 -9.05 9.92
C ARG A 65 -1.53 -10.16 8.95
N LEU A 66 -0.60 -10.45 8.03
CA LEU A 66 -0.82 -11.54 7.09
C LEU A 66 -0.93 -12.86 7.84
N GLU A 67 -1.93 -13.64 7.48
CA GLU A 67 -2.12 -14.95 8.05
C GLU A 67 -1.62 -16.01 7.08
N PHE A 68 -0.91 -16.97 7.62
CA PHE A 68 -0.45 -18.12 6.84
C PHE A 68 -1.21 -19.32 7.33
N ALA A 69 -1.94 -19.92 6.43
CA ALA A 69 -2.72 -21.13 6.76
C ALA A 69 -1.81 -22.32 6.97
#